data_57e725b514e70cc06d657fd972bc271c
#
_entry.id   57e725b514e70cc06d657fd972bc271c
#
_cell.length_a   1.000
_cell.length_b   1.000
_cell.length_c   1.000
_cell.angle_alpha   90.00
_cell.angle_beta   90.00
_cell.angle_gamma   90.00
#
_symmetry.space_group_name_H-M   'P 1'
#
loop_
_entity.id
_entity.type
_entity.pdbx_description
1 polymer ?
#
loop_
_entity_poly.entity_id
_entity_poly.type
_entity_poly.pdbx_seq_one_letter_code
_entity_poly.pdbx_strand_id
1 'polypeptide(L)'
;MNGNGEMTKTVISITELHKIKTPMNSKKKRFPQAIVGAVGGTFIGYVALAKQQPSMETQKTLFPYFQPIVGAASGTIIGYEALARQHDADGRVISAGALFCCPDIATEQLIAWDRDVRRQALKQFSLSRCNGYLTINISAAWIDRLADFNSLPTLRMLDEFNIDRSRIIIEITESKGDLDKLVEIAAVYRRHGLKIAIDDFGAGFSQLERVMSIQPDIIKLDMQLFQSAAKGGVASDIVHLLSRLAKRTGCRIVCEGVETVEDFHFGLSCGAQYMQGYLFSPATADFKAPQYYQQQIASLRKTFLTNTLVKEAHKIQFIANIKGLIELLKNALQGDFHLDTLAVAPFEDSGVLRFYLCNNQGDQISSNFNFTEGRWLEDAAQFGFNWAWRPYFYQLLALESAKDSYRLVTSERYRDFNTDRLCKTLSLRLDHERILLIDIAAEWT
;
A
#
# COMPACT_ATOMS: atom_id res chain seq x y z
N MET A 1 -38.66 -18.23 25.77
CA MET A 1 -38.20 -17.37 26.84
C MET A 1 -36.83 -16.82 26.42
N ASN A 2 -36.84 -15.55 26.13
CA ASN A 2 -35.69 -14.83 25.57
C ASN A 2 -34.64 -14.55 26.63
N GLY A 3 -33.39 -14.87 26.37
CA GLY A 3 -32.24 -14.49 27.17
C GLY A 3 -31.27 -13.65 26.33
N ASN A 4 -31.53 -12.35 26.23
CA ASN A 4 -30.57 -11.37 25.71
C ASN A 4 -29.44 -11.18 26.73
N GLY A 5 -28.23 -11.62 26.40
CA GLY A 5 -27.03 -11.27 27.16
C GLY A 5 -26.53 -9.89 26.71
N GLU A 6 -26.86 -8.86 27.43
CA GLU A 6 -26.27 -7.54 27.30
C GLU A 6 -24.79 -7.56 27.69
N MET A 7 -23.90 -7.17 26.78
CA MET A 7 -22.51 -6.90 27.09
C MET A 7 -22.39 -5.51 27.73
N THR A 8 -22.20 -5.47 29.03
CA THR A 8 -21.87 -4.23 29.76
C THR A 8 -20.42 -3.84 29.48
N LYS A 9 -20.22 -2.68 28.85
CA LYS A 9 -18.91 -2.02 28.71
C LYS A 9 -18.61 -1.25 29.98
N THR A 10 -17.63 -1.68 30.76
CA THR A 10 -17.13 -0.92 31.91
C THR A 10 -15.86 -0.17 31.47
N VAL A 11 -15.91 1.16 31.44
CA VAL A 11 -14.76 2.03 31.19
C VAL A 11 -14.17 2.44 32.54
N ILE A 12 -12.93 2.05 32.83
CA ILE A 12 -12.21 2.45 34.05
C ILE A 12 -11.15 3.48 33.67
N SER A 13 -11.10 4.62 34.34
CA SER A 13 -10.10 5.66 34.09
C SER A 13 -8.74 5.28 34.71
N ILE A 14 -7.66 5.82 34.12
CA ILE A 14 -6.27 5.56 34.54
C ILE A 14 -6.00 5.87 36.01
N THR A 15 -6.79 6.75 36.62
CA THR A 15 -6.64 7.19 38.02
C THR A 15 -7.09 6.12 39.02
N GLU A 16 -7.90 5.15 38.62
CA GLU A 16 -8.41 4.09 39.51
C GLU A 16 -7.50 2.86 39.58
N LEU A 17 -6.64 2.66 38.58
CA LEU A 17 -5.71 1.51 38.54
C LEU A 17 -4.58 1.57 39.60
N HIS A 18 -4.32 2.73 40.18
CA HIS A 18 -3.28 2.90 41.24
C HIS A 18 -3.72 2.54 42.65
N LYS A 19 -4.98 2.20 42.87
CA LYS A 19 -5.53 1.93 44.22
C LYS A 19 -5.70 0.45 44.56
N ILE A 20 -5.42 -0.47 43.66
CA ILE A 20 -5.54 -1.90 43.95
C ILE A 20 -4.19 -2.44 44.37
N LYS A 21 -3.85 -2.25 45.64
CA LYS A 21 -2.80 -3.03 46.37
C LYS A 21 -3.48 -4.15 47.15
N THR A 22 -3.30 -5.37 46.70
CA THR A 22 -3.64 -6.56 47.50
C THR A 22 -2.39 -7.27 47.98
N PRO A 23 -2.35 -7.81 49.20
CA PRO A 23 -1.15 -8.42 49.76
C PRO A 23 -0.89 -9.82 49.18
N MET A 24 0.39 -10.07 48.91
CA MET A 24 0.89 -11.37 48.46
C MET A 24 0.58 -12.46 49.49
N ASN A 25 -0.05 -13.55 49.07
CA ASN A 25 0.11 -14.83 49.69
C ASN A 25 0.32 -15.91 48.61
N SER A 26 1.32 -16.74 48.89
CA SER A 26 1.96 -17.68 48.00
C SER A 26 1.06 -18.84 47.56
N LYS A 27 0.81 -18.96 46.25
CA LYS A 27 0.72 -20.26 45.54
C LYS A 27 0.76 -19.97 44.04
N LYS A 28 1.80 -20.47 43.35
CA LYS A 28 2.02 -20.29 41.93
C LYS A 28 0.86 -20.81 41.08
N LYS A 29 0.04 -19.92 40.52
CA LYS A 29 -0.77 -20.20 39.34
C LYS A 29 -0.30 -19.25 38.24
N ARG A 30 0.17 -19.80 37.11
CA ARG A 30 0.52 -19.03 35.90
C ARG A 30 -0.77 -18.42 35.37
N PHE A 31 -0.82 -17.10 35.29
CA PHE A 31 -1.86 -16.36 34.58
C PHE A 31 -1.47 -16.24 33.11
N PRO A 32 -2.42 -16.37 32.17
CA PRO A 32 -2.15 -16.04 30.75
C PRO A 32 -1.88 -14.55 30.59
N GLN A 33 -0.93 -14.20 29.73
CA GLN A 33 -0.61 -12.82 29.41
C GLN A 33 -1.81 -12.15 28.71
N ALA A 34 -2.21 -10.98 29.20
CA ALA A 34 -3.20 -10.15 28.55
C ALA A 34 -2.54 -9.46 27.34
N ILE A 35 -3.14 -9.57 26.16
CA ILE A 35 -2.76 -8.80 24.98
C ILE A 35 -3.43 -7.44 25.10
N VAL A 36 -2.64 -6.38 25.18
CA VAL A 36 -3.11 -5.00 25.26
C VAL A 36 -2.90 -4.35 23.87
N GLY A 37 -3.99 -3.99 23.22
CA GLY A 37 -3.97 -3.20 22.00
C GLY A 37 -4.38 -1.75 22.27
N ALA A 38 -3.71 -0.79 21.69
CA ALA A 38 -4.04 0.62 21.79
C ALA A 38 -4.58 1.16 20.47
N VAL A 39 -5.75 1.75 20.50
CA VAL A 39 -6.30 2.51 19.36
C VAL A 39 -6.82 3.85 19.89
N GLY A 40 -6.23 4.95 19.40
CA GLY A 40 -6.74 6.30 19.66
C GLY A 40 -6.71 6.75 21.11
N GLY A 41 -5.67 6.43 21.87
CA GLY A 41 -5.49 6.91 23.25
C GLY A 41 -6.41 6.24 24.31
N THR A 42 -7.22 5.27 23.93
CA THR A 42 -8.07 4.50 24.86
C THR A 42 -7.64 3.05 24.85
N PHE A 43 -7.28 2.52 26.02
CA PHE A 43 -6.91 1.11 26.19
C PHE A 43 -8.17 0.25 26.31
N ILE A 44 -8.37 -0.70 25.41
CA ILE A 44 -9.42 -1.71 25.53
C ILE A 44 -8.77 -3.02 25.94
N GLY A 45 -8.96 -3.40 27.20
CA GLY A 45 -8.50 -4.69 27.70
C GLY A 45 -9.56 -5.77 27.49
N TYR A 46 -9.21 -6.83 26.79
CA TYR A 46 -10.05 -8.03 26.72
C TYR A 46 -9.56 -9.04 27.77
N VAL A 47 -10.38 -9.34 28.77
CA VAL A 47 -10.15 -10.47 29.67
C VAL A 47 -10.83 -11.69 29.06
N ALA A 48 -10.03 -12.57 28.47
CA ALA A 48 -10.53 -13.87 28.04
C ALA A 48 -10.72 -14.77 29.28
N LEU A 49 -11.95 -15.01 29.67
CA LEU A 49 -12.29 -16.08 30.62
C LEU A 49 -12.02 -17.42 29.94
N ALA A 50 -10.97 -18.09 30.35
CA ALA A 50 -10.69 -19.45 29.91
C ALA A 50 -11.83 -20.37 30.40
N LYS A 51 -12.70 -20.78 29.49
CA LYS A 51 -13.57 -21.93 29.71
C LYS A 51 -12.71 -23.18 29.67
N GLN A 52 -12.94 -24.05 30.64
CA GLN A 52 -12.29 -25.36 30.80
C GLN A 52 -12.25 -26.12 29.46
N GLN A 53 -11.07 -26.64 29.13
CA GLN A 53 -10.89 -27.56 28.01
C GLN A 53 -11.80 -28.79 28.18
N PRO A 54 -12.58 -29.16 27.16
CA PRO A 54 -13.02 -30.54 27.05
C PRO A 54 -11.85 -31.37 26.49
N SER A 55 -11.45 -32.37 27.24
CA SER A 55 -10.58 -33.44 26.80
C SER A 55 -11.30 -34.28 25.72
N MET A 56 -11.04 -34.00 24.46
CA MET A 56 -11.10 -34.90 23.31
C MET A 56 -10.34 -34.18 22.17
N GLU A 57 -9.27 -34.76 21.69
CA GLU A 57 -8.66 -34.46 20.40
C GLU A 57 -9.69 -34.72 19.30
N THR A 58 -10.60 -33.82 19.09
CA THR A 58 -11.36 -33.77 17.87
C THR A 58 -10.35 -33.39 16.80
N GLN A 59 -9.98 -34.35 15.97
CA GLN A 59 -9.09 -34.15 14.84
C GLN A 59 -9.66 -33.01 13.98
N LYS A 60 -9.12 -31.79 14.15
CA LYS A 60 -9.59 -30.61 13.42
C LYS A 60 -9.36 -30.85 11.95
N THR A 61 -10.44 -30.94 11.18
CA THR A 61 -10.39 -31.09 9.74
C THR A 61 -10.32 -29.71 9.11
N LEU A 62 -9.22 -29.42 8.42
CA LEU A 62 -9.05 -28.21 7.65
C LEU A 62 -9.37 -28.47 6.17
N PHE A 63 -9.90 -27.46 5.50
CA PHE A 63 -10.25 -27.54 4.08
C PHE A 63 -10.02 -26.20 3.38
N PRO A 64 -9.79 -26.19 2.06
CA PRO A 64 -9.56 -24.95 1.33
C PRO A 64 -10.88 -24.27 0.92
N TYR A 65 -10.91 -22.93 0.98
CA TYR A 65 -11.82 -22.07 0.23
C TYR A 65 -11.00 -21.21 -0.73
N PHE A 66 -11.64 -20.65 -1.74
CA PHE A 66 -11.00 -19.94 -2.83
C PHE A 66 -11.50 -18.50 -2.91
N GLN A 67 -10.59 -17.56 -2.76
CA GLN A 67 -10.92 -16.13 -2.91
C GLN A 67 -10.50 -15.66 -4.30
N PRO A 68 -11.41 -15.03 -5.07
CA PRO A 68 -11.10 -14.59 -6.43
C PRO A 68 -10.13 -13.42 -6.43
N ILE A 69 -9.15 -13.48 -7.32
CA ILE A 69 -8.24 -12.39 -7.69
C ILE A 69 -8.72 -11.86 -9.04
N VAL A 70 -9.09 -10.58 -9.08
CA VAL A 70 -9.77 -9.96 -10.21
C VAL A 70 -8.83 -9.01 -10.95
N GLY A 71 -8.78 -9.09 -12.27
CA GLY A 71 -8.02 -8.18 -13.11
C GLY A 71 -8.67 -6.81 -13.14
N ALA A 72 -7.95 -5.78 -12.68
CA ALA A 72 -8.44 -4.40 -12.60
C ALA A 72 -8.83 -3.83 -13.97
N ALA A 73 -8.11 -4.20 -15.01
CA ALA A 73 -8.35 -3.73 -16.38
C ALA A 73 -9.45 -4.52 -17.10
N SER A 74 -9.51 -5.84 -16.91
CA SER A 74 -10.42 -6.71 -17.67
C SER A 74 -11.75 -7.00 -16.97
N GLY A 75 -11.76 -6.95 -15.64
CA GLY A 75 -12.88 -7.43 -14.83
C GLY A 75 -13.02 -8.95 -14.81
N THR A 76 -12.04 -9.67 -15.36
CA THR A 76 -12.02 -11.13 -15.34
C THR A 76 -11.33 -11.65 -14.09
N ILE A 77 -11.80 -12.77 -13.58
CA ILE A 77 -11.08 -13.50 -12.54
C ILE A 77 -9.83 -14.11 -13.17
N ILE A 78 -8.64 -13.66 -12.71
CA ILE A 78 -7.36 -14.12 -13.23
C ILE A 78 -6.84 -15.34 -12.47
N GLY A 79 -7.36 -15.58 -11.29
CA GLY A 79 -6.99 -16.68 -10.42
C GLY A 79 -7.73 -16.66 -9.10
N TYR A 80 -7.33 -17.55 -8.22
CA TYR A 80 -7.86 -17.67 -6.87
C TYR A 80 -6.74 -17.92 -5.87
N GLU A 81 -6.91 -17.37 -4.67
CA GLU A 81 -6.10 -17.76 -3.53
C GLU A 81 -6.77 -18.87 -2.75
N ALA A 82 -6.01 -19.92 -2.45
CA ALA A 82 -6.44 -21.03 -1.59
C ALA A 82 -6.19 -20.70 -0.12
N LEU A 83 -7.28 -20.56 0.63
CA LEU A 83 -7.27 -20.15 2.03
C LEU A 83 -7.81 -21.25 2.93
N ALA A 84 -7.05 -21.62 3.96
CA ALA A 84 -7.45 -22.64 4.94
C ALA A 84 -8.69 -22.21 5.74
N ARG A 85 -9.65 -23.12 5.88
CA ARG A 85 -10.87 -22.97 6.66
C ARG A 85 -11.05 -24.12 7.63
N GLN A 86 -11.85 -23.89 8.65
CA GLN A 86 -12.31 -24.89 9.61
C GLN A 86 -13.75 -24.60 9.99
N HIS A 87 -14.40 -25.57 10.63
CA HIS A 87 -15.67 -25.32 11.30
C HIS A 87 -15.43 -24.87 12.74
N ASP A 88 -16.20 -23.91 13.20
CA ASP A 88 -16.29 -23.57 14.63
C ASP A 88 -17.18 -24.59 15.38
N ALA A 89 -17.39 -24.35 16.67
CA ALA A 89 -18.22 -25.19 17.51
C ALA A 89 -19.70 -25.26 17.09
N ASP A 90 -20.16 -24.22 16.37
CA ASP A 90 -21.53 -24.12 15.85
C ASP A 90 -21.65 -24.66 14.40
N GLY A 91 -20.57 -25.22 13.85
CA GLY A 91 -20.51 -25.74 12.47
C GLY A 91 -20.38 -24.66 11.38
N ARG A 92 -20.11 -23.38 11.76
CA ARG A 92 -19.90 -22.31 10.79
C ARG A 92 -18.48 -22.37 10.24
N VAL A 93 -18.33 -22.04 8.95
CA VAL A 93 -17.02 -21.94 8.33
C VAL A 93 -16.31 -20.65 8.74
N ILE A 94 -15.12 -20.82 9.33
CA ILE A 94 -14.27 -19.71 9.77
C ILE A 94 -12.85 -19.85 9.22
N SER A 95 -12.07 -18.76 9.25
CA SER A 95 -10.65 -18.80 8.87
C SER A 95 -9.86 -19.70 9.82
N ALA A 96 -8.97 -20.51 9.25
CA ALA A 96 -8.02 -21.32 10.02
C ALA A 96 -6.68 -20.62 10.23
N GLY A 97 -6.48 -19.38 9.74
CA GLY A 97 -5.20 -18.65 9.81
C GLY A 97 -4.64 -18.54 11.24
N ALA A 98 -5.51 -18.28 12.22
CA ALA A 98 -5.11 -18.20 13.64
C ALA A 98 -4.45 -19.50 14.18
N LEU A 99 -4.76 -20.67 13.59
CA LEU A 99 -4.10 -21.93 13.99
C LEU A 99 -2.64 -21.95 13.56
N PHE A 100 -2.32 -21.42 12.38
CA PHE A 100 -0.96 -21.39 11.86
C PHE A 100 -0.05 -20.39 12.59
N CYS A 101 -0.65 -19.44 13.32
CA CYS A 101 0.07 -18.49 14.16
C CYS A 101 0.10 -18.89 15.64
N CYS A 102 -0.50 -20.02 16.03
CA CYS A 102 -0.61 -20.46 17.41
C CYS A 102 0.70 -21.13 17.88
N PRO A 103 1.40 -20.57 18.88
CA PRO A 103 2.67 -21.14 19.36
C PRO A 103 2.51 -22.47 20.12
N ASP A 104 1.30 -22.77 20.57
CA ASP A 104 1.01 -24.00 21.34
C ASP A 104 0.81 -25.24 20.44
N ILE A 105 0.74 -25.06 19.11
CA ILE A 105 0.58 -26.17 18.17
C ILE A 105 1.97 -26.62 17.69
N ALA A 106 2.19 -27.93 17.77
CA ALA A 106 3.44 -28.53 17.29
C ALA A 106 3.66 -28.22 15.79
N THR A 107 4.88 -27.86 15.44
CA THR A 107 5.23 -27.48 14.05
C THR A 107 4.95 -28.63 13.06
N GLU A 108 5.15 -29.87 13.49
CA GLU A 108 4.84 -31.07 12.70
C GLU A 108 3.36 -31.12 12.33
N GLN A 109 2.49 -30.74 13.24
CA GLN A 109 1.04 -30.68 13.01
C GLN A 109 0.68 -29.56 12.07
N LEU A 110 1.30 -28.37 12.19
CA LEU A 110 1.10 -27.26 11.27
C LEU A 110 1.52 -27.64 9.84
N ILE A 111 2.67 -28.31 9.69
CA ILE A 111 3.15 -28.80 8.41
C ILE A 111 2.20 -29.85 7.82
N ALA A 112 1.66 -30.74 8.63
CA ALA A 112 0.71 -31.75 8.18
C ALA A 112 -0.58 -31.10 7.66
N TRP A 113 -1.15 -30.15 8.41
CA TRP A 113 -2.34 -29.42 8.00
C TRP A 113 -2.12 -28.57 6.74
N ASP A 114 -0.99 -27.85 6.66
CA ASP A 114 -0.63 -27.07 5.49
C ASP A 114 -0.55 -27.94 4.21
N ARG A 115 0.09 -29.10 4.32
CA ARG A 115 0.19 -30.06 3.21
C ARG A 115 -1.16 -30.65 2.81
N ASP A 116 -2.01 -30.96 3.79
CA ASP A 116 -3.33 -31.53 3.53
C ASP A 116 -4.25 -30.51 2.84
N VAL A 117 -4.35 -29.29 3.36
CA VAL A 117 -5.13 -28.21 2.73
C VAL A 117 -4.62 -27.92 1.32
N ARG A 118 -3.32 -27.87 1.12
CA ARG A 118 -2.71 -27.65 -0.20
C ARG A 118 -3.05 -28.76 -1.17
N ARG A 119 -2.96 -30.02 -0.74
CA ARG A 119 -3.34 -31.19 -1.56
C ARG A 119 -4.82 -31.14 -1.96
N GLN A 120 -5.70 -30.81 -1.02
CA GLN A 120 -7.13 -30.67 -1.30
C GLN A 120 -7.38 -29.50 -2.28
N ALA A 121 -6.72 -28.34 -2.11
CA ALA A 121 -6.84 -27.19 -3.00
C ALA A 121 -6.39 -27.53 -4.43
N LEU A 122 -5.25 -28.17 -4.58
CA LEU A 122 -4.74 -28.60 -5.88
C LEU A 122 -5.67 -29.62 -6.56
N LYS A 123 -6.18 -30.59 -5.79
CA LYS A 123 -7.16 -31.55 -6.30
C LYS A 123 -8.44 -30.87 -6.80
N GLN A 124 -9.01 -29.95 -6.02
CA GLN A 124 -10.22 -29.23 -6.43
C GLN A 124 -9.95 -28.35 -7.65
N PHE A 125 -8.79 -27.66 -7.69
CA PHE A 125 -8.38 -26.86 -8.84
C PHE A 125 -8.22 -27.68 -10.11
N SER A 126 -7.62 -28.88 -10.05
CA SER A 126 -7.44 -29.77 -11.20
C SER A 126 -8.78 -30.26 -11.80
N LEU A 127 -9.81 -30.42 -10.94
CA LEU A 127 -11.16 -30.83 -11.35
C LEU A 127 -12.01 -29.64 -11.81
N SER A 128 -11.59 -28.42 -11.54
CA SER A 128 -12.36 -27.23 -11.89
C SER A 128 -12.21 -26.85 -13.36
N ARG A 129 -13.18 -26.07 -13.88
CA ARG A 129 -13.08 -25.43 -15.20
C ARG A 129 -12.39 -24.05 -15.15
N CYS A 130 -11.70 -23.76 -14.05
CA CYS A 130 -10.96 -22.50 -13.89
C CYS A 130 -9.76 -22.50 -14.85
N ASN A 131 -9.66 -21.49 -15.71
CA ASN A 131 -8.51 -21.32 -16.62
C ASN A 131 -7.47 -20.33 -16.07
N GLY A 132 -7.68 -19.77 -14.87
CA GLY A 132 -6.76 -18.83 -14.21
C GLY A 132 -5.66 -19.51 -13.43
N TYR A 133 -5.04 -18.74 -12.57
CA TYR A 133 -4.01 -19.18 -11.63
C TYR A 133 -4.64 -19.68 -10.32
N LEU A 134 -3.90 -20.55 -9.62
CA LEU A 134 -4.12 -20.81 -8.20
C LEU A 134 -2.91 -20.33 -7.43
N THR A 135 -3.15 -19.49 -6.42
CA THR A 135 -2.10 -19.10 -5.49
C THR A 135 -2.19 -19.95 -4.23
N ILE A 136 -1.05 -20.39 -3.74
CA ILE A 136 -0.95 -21.24 -2.56
C ILE A 136 0.13 -20.73 -1.63
N ASN A 137 -0.23 -20.59 -0.37
CA ASN A 137 0.65 -20.14 0.70
C ASN A 137 1.66 -21.23 1.08
N ILE A 138 2.90 -20.81 1.37
CA ILE A 138 3.93 -21.66 1.95
C ILE A 138 4.41 -21.05 3.26
N SER A 139 4.26 -21.80 4.35
CA SER A 139 4.75 -21.37 5.66
C SER A 139 6.27 -21.45 5.75
N ALA A 140 6.91 -20.39 6.26
CA ALA A 140 8.35 -20.36 6.51
C ALA A 140 8.79 -21.43 7.54
N ALA A 141 7.95 -21.77 8.52
CA ALA A 141 8.24 -22.83 9.48
C ALA A 141 8.50 -24.20 8.81
N TRP A 142 7.91 -24.40 7.64
CA TRP A 142 8.16 -25.58 6.82
C TRP A 142 9.49 -25.48 6.05
N ILE A 143 9.81 -24.28 5.54
CA ILE A 143 11.00 -24.01 4.75
C ILE A 143 12.27 -24.25 5.59
N ASP A 144 12.29 -23.79 6.84
CA ASP A 144 13.44 -23.92 7.73
C ASP A 144 13.81 -25.38 8.03
N ARG A 145 12.87 -26.30 7.89
CA ARG A 145 13.05 -27.75 8.16
C ARG A 145 13.32 -28.58 6.91
N LEU A 146 13.37 -27.97 5.72
CA LEU A 146 13.76 -28.69 4.53
C LEU A 146 15.24 -29.00 4.55
N ALA A 147 15.54 -30.31 4.44
CA ALA A 147 16.89 -30.80 4.29
C ALA A 147 17.30 -30.93 2.78
N ASP A 148 16.32 -31.02 1.88
CA ASP A 148 16.54 -31.19 0.44
C ASP A 148 15.52 -30.38 -0.36
N PHE A 149 16.02 -29.46 -1.16
CA PHE A 149 15.21 -28.60 -2.03
C PHE A 149 14.88 -29.25 -3.38
N ASN A 150 15.50 -30.37 -3.73
CA ASN A 150 15.24 -31.05 -5.00
C ASN A 150 13.91 -31.81 -5.02
N SER A 151 13.31 -32.05 -3.86
CA SER A 151 12.11 -32.88 -3.70
C SER A 151 11.02 -32.17 -2.92
N LEU A 152 10.55 -31.02 -3.46
CA LEU A 152 9.49 -30.24 -2.83
C LEU A 152 8.13 -30.96 -2.89
N PRO A 153 7.41 -31.12 -1.75
CA PRO A 153 6.11 -31.79 -1.72
C PRO A 153 5.09 -31.20 -2.69
N THR A 154 5.09 -29.87 -2.88
CA THR A 154 4.18 -29.20 -3.82
C THR A 154 4.39 -29.68 -5.25
N LEU A 155 5.63 -29.85 -5.71
CA LEU A 155 5.91 -30.31 -7.07
C LEU A 155 5.38 -31.72 -7.30
N ARG A 156 5.51 -32.63 -6.32
CA ARG A 156 4.96 -33.98 -6.40
C ARG A 156 3.43 -33.96 -6.47
N MET A 157 2.77 -33.07 -5.73
CA MET A 157 1.31 -32.92 -5.78
C MET A 157 0.85 -32.40 -7.14
N LEU A 158 1.62 -31.48 -7.77
CA LEU A 158 1.32 -30.99 -9.11
C LEU A 158 1.40 -32.10 -10.15
N ASP A 159 2.39 -32.97 -10.05
CA ASP A 159 2.54 -34.14 -10.92
C ASP A 159 1.40 -35.15 -10.70
N GLU A 160 1.05 -35.41 -9.43
CA GLU A 160 -0.05 -36.32 -9.06
C GLU A 160 -1.39 -35.89 -9.68
N PHE A 161 -1.68 -34.58 -9.69
CA PHE A 161 -2.94 -34.06 -10.22
C PHE A 161 -2.85 -33.58 -11.66
N ASN A 162 -1.70 -33.78 -12.33
CA ASN A 162 -1.43 -33.33 -13.70
C ASN A 162 -1.77 -31.87 -13.94
N ILE A 163 -1.31 -30.98 -13.02
CA ILE A 163 -1.54 -29.55 -13.09
C ILE A 163 -0.41 -28.86 -13.85
N ASP A 164 -0.76 -28.02 -14.82
CA ASP A 164 0.19 -27.14 -15.49
C ASP A 164 0.83 -26.18 -14.46
N ARG A 165 2.13 -26.35 -14.25
CA ARG A 165 2.92 -25.61 -13.26
C ARG A 165 2.92 -24.10 -13.51
N SER A 166 2.78 -23.66 -14.76
CA SER A 166 2.71 -22.24 -15.13
C SER A 166 1.46 -21.55 -14.57
N ARG A 167 0.47 -22.31 -14.12
CA ARG A 167 -0.78 -21.84 -13.51
C ARG A 167 -0.72 -21.75 -11.98
N ILE A 168 0.40 -22.08 -11.37
CA ILE A 168 0.56 -22.05 -9.92
C ILE A 168 1.48 -20.90 -9.50
N ILE A 169 1.05 -20.16 -8.49
CA ILE A 169 1.80 -19.09 -7.85
C ILE A 169 2.05 -19.52 -6.42
N ILE A 170 3.30 -19.49 -6.01
CA ILE A 170 3.73 -19.74 -4.63
C ILE A 170 3.77 -18.41 -3.89
N GLU A 171 2.98 -18.29 -2.83
CA GLU A 171 2.99 -17.14 -1.94
C GLU A 171 3.92 -17.39 -0.77
N ILE A 172 4.89 -16.48 -0.61
CA ILE A 172 5.86 -16.52 0.47
C ILE A 172 5.49 -15.39 1.45
N THR A 173 5.00 -15.79 2.63
CA THR A 173 4.64 -14.83 3.68
C THR A 173 5.86 -14.26 4.38
N GLU A 174 5.71 -13.09 5.02
CA GLU A 174 6.78 -12.36 5.72
C GLU A 174 7.31 -13.07 6.99
N SER A 175 6.86 -14.28 7.31
CA SER A 175 7.28 -14.96 8.53
C SER A 175 8.82 -15.03 8.65
N LYS A 176 9.30 -15.10 9.88
CA LYS A 176 10.72 -15.19 10.29
C LYS A 176 11.39 -16.44 9.71
N GLY A 177 11.78 -16.42 8.45
CA GLY A 177 12.52 -17.50 7.78
C GLY A 177 13.88 -17.03 7.33
N ASP A 178 14.80 -17.98 7.15
CA ASP A 178 16.11 -17.76 6.56
C ASP A 178 15.95 -17.27 5.12
N LEU A 179 16.42 -16.04 4.84
CA LEU A 179 16.28 -15.40 3.53
C LEU A 179 16.99 -16.20 2.44
N ASP A 180 18.16 -16.79 2.72
CA ASP A 180 18.91 -17.57 1.73
C ASP A 180 18.12 -18.81 1.31
N LYS A 181 17.51 -19.49 2.27
CA LYS A 181 16.62 -20.63 1.98
C LYS A 181 15.38 -20.21 1.18
N LEU A 182 14.80 -19.05 1.49
CA LEU A 182 13.66 -18.52 0.72
C LEU A 182 14.03 -18.23 -0.72
N VAL A 183 15.20 -17.64 -0.95
CA VAL A 183 15.75 -17.38 -2.29
C VAL A 183 15.98 -18.68 -3.05
N GLU A 184 16.57 -19.68 -2.38
CA GLU A 184 16.83 -20.99 -3.00
C GLU A 184 15.55 -21.70 -3.40
N ILE A 185 14.53 -21.74 -2.51
CA ILE A 185 13.21 -22.33 -2.79
C ILE A 185 12.53 -21.60 -3.94
N ALA A 186 12.53 -20.26 -3.94
CA ALA A 186 11.96 -19.47 -5.01
C ALA A 186 12.62 -19.82 -6.36
N ALA A 187 13.96 -19.97 -6.38
CA ALA A 187 14.70 -20.39 -7.55
C ALA A 187 14.33 -21.80 -8.01
N VAL A 188 14.12 -22.75 -7.07
CA VAL A 188 13.68 -24.12 -7.41
C VAL A 188 12.30 -24.07 -8.06
N TYR A 189 11.32 -23.40 -7.47
CA TYR A 189 9.97 -23.31 -8.05
C TYR A 189 9.99 -22.67 -9.43
N ARG A 190 10.76 -21.59 -9.65
CA ARG A 190 10.89 -20.95 -10.96
C ARG A 190 11.49 -21.89 -12.02
N ARG A 191 12.53 -22.66 -11.68
CA ARG A 191 13.10 -23.66 -12.61
C ARG A 191 12.06 -24.70 -13.04
N HIS A 192 11.04 -24.91 -12.21
CA HIS A 192 9.93 -25.80 -12.53
C HIS A 192 8.72 -25.10 -13.18
N GLY A 193 8.84 -23.81 -13.53
CA GLY A 193 7.82 -23.05 -14.25
C GLY A 193 6.73 -22.39 -13.40
N LEU A 194 6.86 -22.44 -12.06
CA LEU A 194 5.94 -21.75 -11.16
C LEU A 194 6.30 -20.26 -11.04
N LYS A 195 5.34 -19.45 -10.62
CA LYS A 195 5.56 -18.04 -10.27
C LYS A 195 5.66 -17.87 -8.75
N ILE A 196 6.29 -16.77 -8.35
CA ILE A 196 6.50 -16.42 -6.94
C ILE A 196 5.78 -15.11 -6.62
N ALA A 197 5.04 -15.08 -5.53
CA ALA A 197 4.47 -13.88 -4.94
C ALA A 197 5.06 -13.65 -3.54
N ILE A 198 5.31 -12.40 -3.19
CA ILE A 198 5.52 -11.99 -1.80
C ILE A 198 4.18 -11.52 -1.27
N ASP A 199 3.78 -12.12 -0.14
CA ASP A 199 2.52 -11.86 0.53
C ASP A 199 2.68 -10.89 1.70
N ASP A 200 1.56 -10.26 2.14
CA ASP A 200 1.48 -9.33 3.27
C ASP A 200 2.49 -8.17 3.19
N PHE A 201 2.83 -7.69 1.99
CA PHE A 201 3.81 -6.63 1.84
C PHE A 201 3.32 -5.32 2.46
N GLY A 202 4.00 -4.87 3.51
CA GLY A 202 3.67 -3.67 4.28
C GLY A 202 3.32 -3.95 5.74
N ALA A 203 3.15 -5.21 6.13
CA ALA A 203 2.88 -5.59 7.52
C ALA A 203 4.14 -5.51 8.43
N GLY A 204 5.36 -5.46 7.86
CA GLY A 204 6.63 -5.48 8.63
C GLY A 204 7.79 -4.68 8.02
N PHE A 205 8.97 -4.74 8.67
CA PHE A 205 10.09 -3.83 8.42
C PHE A 205 11.14 -4.31 7.39
N SER A 206 11.25 -5.61 7.08
CA SER A 206 12.38 -6.17 6.27
C SER A 206 12.05 -6.54 4.83
N GLN A 207 10.98 -6.02 4.27
CA GLN A 207 10.38 -6.51 3.03
C GLN A 207 11.10 -6.09 1.75
N LEU A 208 11.74 -4.91 1.72
CA LEU A 208 12.47 -4.47 0.53
C LEU A 208 13.67 -5.39 0.22
N GLU A 209 14.37 -5.87 1.24
CA GLU A 209 15.46 -6.82 1.08
C GLU A 209 14.97 -8.13 0.44
N ARG A 210 13.80 -8.63 0.86
CA ARG A 210 13.17 -9.82 0.27
C ARG A 210 12.78 -9.61 -1.17
N VAL A 211 12.19 -8.45 -1.50
CA VAL A 211 11.86 -8.12 -2.90
C VAL A 211 13.12 -8.09 -3.76
N MET A 212 14.22 -7.50 -3.26
CA MET A 212 15.49 -7.44 -3.99
C MET A 212 16.11 -8.83 -4.19
N SER A 213 16.07 -9.68 -3.15
CA SER A 213 16.72 -10.99 -3.17
C SER A 213 15.88 -12.05 -3.90
N ILE A 214 14.57 -12.09 -3.65
CA ILE A 214 13.66 -13.06 -4.26
C ILE A 214 13.26 -12.65 -5.67
N GLN A 215 13.20 -11.35 -5.98
CA GLN A 215 12.72 -10.80 -7.27
C GLN A 215 11.36 -11.41 -7.69
N PRO A 216 10.29 -11.18 -6.94
CA PRO A 216 9.01 -11.85 -7.14
C PRO A 216 8.36 -11.45 -8.47
N ASP A 217 7.49 -12.31 -8.99
CA ASP A 217 6.61 -12.00 -10.11
C ASP A 217 5.43 -11.10 -9.69
N ILE A 218 5.04 -11.22 -8.41
CA ILE A 218 3.87 -10.52 -7.84
C ILE A 218 4.22 -10.03 -6.43
N ILE A 219 3.74 -8.84 -6.09
CA ILE A 219 3.69 -8.30 -4.73
C ILE A 219 2.23 -8.12 -4.33
N LYS A 220 1.81 -8.75 -3.23
CA LYS A 220 0.49 -8.56 -2.63
C LYS A 220 0.62 -7.51 -1.54
N LEU A 221 -0.05 -6.38 -1.69
CA LEU A 221 -0.05 -5.31 -0.69
C LEU A 221 -0.99 -5.71 0.44
N ASP A 222 -0.45 -5.74 1.66
CA ASP A 222 -1.22 -6.00 2.88
C ASP A 222 -2.42 -5.08 3.00
N MET A 223 -3.54 -5.62 3.47
CA MET A 223 -4.81 -4.91 3.63
C MET A 223 -4.68 -3.64 4.48
N GLN A 224 -3.93 -3.66 5.59
CA GLN A 224 -3.82 -2.51 6.50
C GLN A 224 -3.03 -1.38 5.85
N LEU A 225 -1.90 -1.71 5.19
CA LEU A 225 -1.13 -0.74 4.41
C LEU A 225 -2.00 -0.14 3.31
N PHE A 226 -2.68 -0.99 2.53
CA PHE A 226 -3.49 -0.56 1.39
C PHE A 226 -4.66 0.33 1.81
N GLN A 227 -5.46 -0.06 2.80
CA GLN A 227 -6.58 0.72 3.31
C GLN A 227 -6.14 2.03 4.00
N SER A 228 -4.97 2.02 4.66
CA SER A 228 -4.37 3.25 5.19
C SER A 228 -3.97 4.20 4.05
N ALA A 229 -3.35 3.67 3.01
CA ALA A 229 -2.92 4.42 1.83
C ALA A 229 -4.10 5.03 1.05
N ALA A 230 -5.22 4.34 0.97
CA ALA A 230 -6.45 4.85 0.34
C ALA A 230 -7.01 6.10 1.03
N LYS A 231 -6.69 6.30 2.32
CA LYS A 231 -7.04 7.51 3.09
C LYS A 231 -6.06 8.66 2.87
N GLY A 232 -4.96 8.42 2.15
CA GLY A 232 -3.93 9.43 1.84
C GLY A 232 -2.72 9.42 2.78
N GLY A 233 -1.94 10.51 2.75
CA GLY A 233 -0.75 10.68 3.60
C GLY A 233 0.45 9.84 3.15
N VAL A 234 1.41 9.64 4.06
CA VAL A 234 2.67 8.94 3.79
C VAL A 234 2.45 7.50 3.30
N ALA A 235 1.42 6.81 3.79
CA ALA A 235 1.09 5.46 3.33
C ALA A 235 0.76 5.44 1.82
N SER A 236 0.01 6.45 1.33
CA SER A 236 -0.27 6.61 -0.09
C SER A 236 1.01 6.81 -0.91
N ASP A 237 1.93 7.66 -0.43
CA ASP A 237 3.20 7.90 -1.10
C ASP A 237 4.06 6.63 -1.17
N ILE A 238 4.08 5.82 -0.10
CA ILE A 238 4.76 4.52 -0.07
C ILE A 238 4.18 3.58 -1.13
N VAL A 239 2.86 3.42 -1.19
CA VAL A 239 2.21 2.54 -2.17
C VAL A 239 2.48 3.01 -3.61
N HIS A 240 2.46 4.31 -3.87
CA HIS A 240 2.82 4.85 -5.19
C HIS A 240 4.29 4.61 -5.56
N LEU A 241 5.22 4.71 -4.59
CA LEU A 241 6.63 4.39 -4.79
C LEU A 241 6.82 2.90 -5.13
N LEU A 242 6.17 2.01 -4.40
CA LEU A 242 6.18 0.56 -4.66
C LEU A 242 5.62 0.24 -6.05
N SER A 243 4.54 0.90 -6.45
CA SER A 243 3.98 0.76 -7.80
C SER A 243 4.97 1.16 -8.90
N ARG A 244 5.72 2.24 -8.69
CA ARG A 244 6.80 2.64 -9.62
C ARG A 244 7.91 1.60 -9.66
N LEU A 245 8.31 1.06 -8.51
CA LEU A 245 9.30 -0.01 -8.44
C LEU A 245 8.81 -1.25 -9.19
N ALA A 246 7.61 -1.72 -8.91
CA ALA A 246 7.01 -2.89 -9.56
C ALA A 246 6.94 -2.73 -11.10
N LYS A 247 6.56 -1.56 -11.60
CA LYS A 247 6.57 -1.27 -13.05
C LYS A 247 7.96 -1.38 -13.66
N ARG A 248 9.00 -0.91 -12.96
CA ARG A 248 10.39 -0.93 -13.45
C ARG A 248 11.00 -2.33 -13.44
N THR A 249 10.60 -3.17 -12.50
CA THR A 249 11.09 -4.55 -12.36
C THR A 249 10.24 -5.57 -13.12
N GLY A 250 9.10 -5.15 -13.71
CA GLY A 250 8.15 -6.05 -14.36
C GLY A 250 7.28 -6.86 -13.37
N CYS A 251 7.38 -6.56 -12.08
CA CYS A 251 6.57 -7.17 -11.04
C CYS A 251 5.12 -6.64 -11.10
N ARG A 252 4.14 -7.49 -10.78
CA ARG A 252 2.72 -7.13 -10.72
C ARG A 252 2.30 -6.88 -9.29
N ILE A 253 1.28 -6.01 -9.11
CA ILE A 253 0.71 -5.70 -7.81
C ILE A 253 -0.69 -6.28 -7.71
N VAL A 254 -0.95 -6.96 -6.59
CA VAL A 254 -2.29 -7.30 -6.08
C VAL A 254 -2.57 -6.38 -4.89
N CYS A 255 -3.68 -5.65 -4.93
CA CYS A 255 -4.19 -4.94 -3.76
C CYS A 255 -5.14 -5.86 -2.99
N GLU A 256 -4.84 -6.10 -1.73
CA GLU A 256 -5.68 -6.88 -0.83
C GLU A 256 -6.63 -6.01 -0.01
N GLY A 257 -7.67 -6.62 0.55
CA GLY A 257 -8.65 -5.92 1.38
C GLY A 257 -9.40 -4.81 0.65
N VAL A 258 -9.63 -4.96 -0.65
CA VAL A 258 -10.47 -4.04 -1.42
C VAL A 258 -11.93 -4.26 -1.00
N GLU A 259 -12.48 -3.36 -0.18
CA GLU A 259 -13.81 -3.48 0.41
C GLU A 259 -14.79 -2.44 -0.14
N THR A 260 -14.27 -1.26 -0.52
CA THR A 260 -15.07 -0.13 -0.98
C THR A 260 -14.76 0.26 -2.44
N VAL A 261 -15.61 1.10 -3.00
CA VAL A 261 -15.39 1.71 -4.33
C VAL A 261 -14.16 2.61 -4.30
N GLU A 262 -13.94 3.29 -3.19
CA GLU A 262 -12.80 4.18 -2.95
C GLU A 262 -11.49 3.38 -2.94
N ASP A 263 -11.46 2.22 -2.29
CA ASP A 263 -10.31 1.30 -2.32
C ASP A 263 -10.01 0.86 -3.75
N PHE A 264 -11.05 0.46 -4.49
CA PHE A 264 -10.88 0.07 -5.90
C PHE A 264 -10.30 1.22 -6.74
N HIS A 265 -10.83 2.44 -6.57
CA HIS A 265 -10.33 3.63 -7.29
C HIS A 265 -8.90 3.97 -6.89
N PHE A 266 -8.55 3.84 -5.61
CA PHE A 266 -7.17 4.02 -5.15
C PHE A 266 -6.24 2.99 -5.78
N GLY A 267 -6.62 1.71 -5.80
CA GLY A 267 -5.85 0.65 -6.46
C GLY A 267 -5.62 0.94 -7.96
N LEU A 268 -6.64 1.45 -8.68
CA LEU A 268 -6.46 1.91 -10.05
C LEU A 268 -5.46 3.07 -10.17
N SER A 269 -5.54 4.05 -9.28
CA SER A 269 -4.63 5.22 -9.27
C SER A 269 -3.17 4.82 -9.02
N CYS A 270 -2.95 3.82 -8.19
CA CYS A 270 -1.63 3.21 -7.98
C CYS A 270 -1.16 2.38 -9.17
N GLY A 271 -2.05 2.02 -10.10
CA GLY A 271 -1.73 1.18 -11.25
C GLY A 271 -1.60 -0.30 -10.89
N ALA A 272 -2.33 -0.75 -9.88
CA ALA A 272 -2.45 -2.18 -9.55
C ALA A 272 -3.08 -2.94 -10.72
N GLN A 273 -2.53 -4.11 -11.03
CA GLN A 273 -3.05 -4.97 -12.09
C GLN A 273 -4.16 -5.89 -11.58
N TYR A 274 -4.11 -6.26 -10.30
CA TYR A 274 -5.01 -7.22 -9.70
C TYR A 274 -5.55 -6.70 -8.37
N MET A 275 -6.75 -7.14 -8.01
CA MET A 275 -7.44 -6.74 -6.80
C MET A 275 -8.14 -7.92 -6.16
N GLN A 276 -8.15 -7.97 -4.83
CA GLN A 276 -8.76 -9.00 -4.02
C GLN A 276 -9.41 -8.36 -2.78
N GLY A 277 -10.63 -8.77 -2.46
CA GLY A 277 -11.32 -8.22 -1.28
C GLY A 277 -12.82 -8.45 -1.30
N TYR A 278 -13.48 -7.99 -0.24
CA TYR A 278 -14.92 -8.20 -0.03
C TYR A 278 -15.82 -7.39 -0.97
N LEU A 279 -15.27 -6.39 -1.63
CA LEU A 279 -15.97 -5.70 -2.72
C LEU A 279 -16.41 -6.70 -3.81
N PHE A 280 -15.65 -7.77 -3.99
CA PHE A 280 -15.94 -8.85 -4.94
C PHE A 280 -16.55 -10.06 -4.24
N SER A 281 -15.79 -10.72 -3.37
CA SER A 281 -16.26 -11.92 -2.65
C SER A 281 -15.33 -12.24 -1.47
N PRO A 282 -15.87 -12.75 -0.37
CA PRO A 282 -15.08 -13.58 0.53
C PRO A 282 -14.64 -14.86 -0.18
N ALA A 283 -13.73 -15.60 0.45
CA ALA A 283 -13.39 -16.94 -0.02
C ALA A 283 -14.62 -17.86 0.03
N THR A 284 -14.83 -18.65 -1.03
CA THR A 284 -15.95 -19.60 -1.19
C THR A 284 -15.44 -20.99 -1.56
N ALA A 285 -16.29 -22.02 -1.37
CA ALA A 285 -15.94 -23.38 -1.76
C ALA A 285 -15.81 -23.55 -3.28
N ASP A 286 -16.58 -22.76 -4.05
CA ASP A 286 -16.74 -22.91 -5.48
C ASP A 286 -16.00 -21.83 -6.28
N PHE A 287 -15.59 -22.20 -7.49
CA PHE A 287 -15.03 -21.29 -8.49
C PHE A 287 -16.15 -20.64 -9.31
N LYS A 288 -16.08 -19.32 -9.49
CA LYS A 288 -17.03 -18.55 -10.30
C LYS A 288 -16.59 -18.53 -11.77
N ALA A 289 -17.53 -18.21 -12.67
CA ALA A 289 -17.21 -18.01 -14.08
C ALA A 289 -16.17 -16.87 -14.25
N PRO A 290 -15.20 -16.98 -15.17
CA PRO A 290 -14.14 -15.98 -15.32
C PRO A 290 -14.65 -14.55 -15.51
N GLN A 291 -15.79 -14.35 -16.17
CA GLN A 291 -16.37 -13.04 -16.48
C GLN A 291 -17.31 -12.50 -15.39
N TYR A 292 -17.44 -13.17 -14.26
CA TYR A 292 -18.45 -12.89 -13.23
C TYR A 292 -18.46 -11.41 -12.78
N TYR A 293 -17.29 -10.77 -12.66
CA TYR A 293 -17.16 -9.37 -12.21
C TYR A 293 -17.01 -8.36 -13.34
N GLN A 294 -17.06 -8.78 -14.61
CA GLN A 294 -16.74 -7.91 -15.75
C GLN A 294 -17.63 -6.67 -15.83
N GLN A 295 -18.94 -6.82 -15.61
CA GLN A 295 -19.88 -5.69 -15.64
C GLN A 295 -19.68 -4.75 -14.45
N GLN A 296 -19.48 -5.29 -13.24
CA GLN A 296 -19.20 -4.52 -12.05
C GLN A 296 -17.94 -3.67 -12.22
N ILE A 297 -16.84 -4.29 -12.67
CA ILE A 297 -15.57 -3.60 -12.91
C ILE A 297 -15.70 -2.54 -14.02
N ALA A 298 -16.44 -2.82 -15.07
CA ALA A 298 -16.67 -1.83 -16.14
C ALA A 298 -17.37 -0.58 -15.59
N SER A 299 -18.36 -0.74 -14.72
CA SER A 299 -19.03 0.38 -14.04
C SER A 299 -18.10 1.17 -13.14
N LEU A 300 -17.33 0.46 -12.29
CA LEU A 300 -16.37 1.09 -11.36
C LEU A 300 -15.30 1.89 -12.11
N ARG A 301 -14.76 1.35 -13.20
CA ARG A 301 -13.78 2.06 -14.06
C ARG A 301 -14.38 3.30 -14.73
N LYS A 302 -15.64 3.22 -15.16
CA LYS A 302 -16.34 4.39 -15.74
C LYS A 302 -16.43 5.52 -14.71
N THR A 303 -16.84 5.20 -13.48
CA THR A 303 -16.89 6.18 -12.38
C THR A 303 -15.50 6.74 -12.06
N PHE A 304 -14.48 5.90 -11.99
CA PHE A 304 -13.09 6.33 -11.80
C PHE A 304 -12.65 7.32 -12.88
N LEU A 305 -12.89 7.00 -14.15
CA LEU A 305 -12.54 7.88 -15.28
C LEU A 305 -13.25 9.23 -15.17
N THR A 306 -14.57 9.22 -14.90
CA THR A 306 -15.34 10.47 -14.74
C THR A 306 -14.77 11.34 -13.62
N ASN A 307 -14.51 10.75 -12.46
CA ASN A 307 -13.94 11.48 -11.31
C ASN A 307 -12.52 11.99 -11.60
N THR A 308 -11.72 11.20 -12.32
CA THR A 308 -10.36 11.61 -12.72
C THR A 308 -10.39 12.76 -13.71
N LEU A 309 -11.31 12.72 -14.69
CA LEU A 309 -11.47 13.84 -15.67
C LEU A 309 -11.85 15.15 -14.98
N VAL A 310 -12.73 15.12 -13.97
CA VAL A 310 -13.08 16.31 -13.18
C VAL A 310 -11.84 16.86 -12.46
N LYS A 311 -11.06 15.99 -11.81
CA LYS A 311 -9.82 16.40 -11.13
C LYS A 311 -8.81 16.99 -12.11
N GLU A 312 -8.61 16.37 -13.27
CA GLU A 312 -7.69 16.89 -14.29
C GLU A 312 -8.18 18.22 -14.88
N ALA A 313 -9.50 18.39 -15.08
CA ALA A 313 -10.05 19.67 -15.51
C ALA A 313 -9.78 20.80 -14.50
N HIS A 314 -9.93 20.53 -13.20
CA HIS A 314 -9.56 21.48 -12.14
C HIS A 314 -8.07 21.84 -12.20
N LYS A 315 -7.19 20.85 -12.39
CA LYS A 315 -5.74 21.12 -12.53
C LYS A 315 -5.43 21.99 -13.75
N ILE A 316 -6.07 21.71 -14.89
CA ILE A 316 -5.91 22.53 -16.12
C ILE A 316 -6.35 23.97 -15.84
N GLN A 317 -7.49 24.16 -15.21
CA GLN A 317 -7.99 25.50 -14.85
C GLN A 317 -7.04 26.21 -13.87
N PHE A 318 -6.54 25.49 -12.85
CA PHE A 318 -5.54 26.01 -11.91
C PHE A 318 -4.26 26.46 -12.64
N ILE A 319 -3.72 25.63 -13.56
CA ILE A 319 -2.54 26.00 -14.36
C ILE A 319 -2.82 27.25 -15.22
N ALA A 320 -4.03 27.38 -15.77
CA ALA A 320 -4.41 28.57 -16.54
C ALA A 320 -4.41 29.84 -15.65
N ASN A 321 -4.95 29.75 -14.43
CA ASN A 321 -4.94 30.85 -13.47
C ASN A 321 -3.49 31.22 -13.08
N ILE A 322 -2.66 30.22 -12.78
CA ILE A 322 -1.24 30.46 -12.44
C ILE A 322 -0.49 31.13 -13.60
N LYS A 323 -0.77 30.77 -14.85
CA LYS A 323 -0.17 31.48 -16.00
C LYS A 323 -0.48 32.97 -16.01
N GLY A 324 -1.70 33.36 -15.65
CA GLY A 324 -2.07 34.78 -15.46
C GLY A 324 -1.24 35.47 -14.40
N LEU A 325 -1.04 34.81 -13.25
CA LEU A 325 -0.20 35.34 -12.15
C LEU A 325 1.28 35.43 -12.55
N ILE A 326 1.78 34.45 -13.29
CA ILE A 326 3.15 34.46 -13.83
C ILE A 326 3.37 35.70 -14.73
N GLU A 327 2.43 36.00 -15.62
CA GLU A 327 2.55 37.18 -16.48
C GLU A 327 2.52 38.49 -15.69
N LEU A 328 1.73 38.57 -14.60
CA LEU A 328 1.75 39.73 -13.70
C LEU A 328 3.14 39.88 -13.02
N LEU A 329 3.69 38.77 -12.50
CA LEU A 329 5.05 38.79 -11.90
C LEU A 329 6.12 39.15 -12.91
N LYS A 330 6.08 38.59 -14.13
CA LYS A 330 7.02 38.92 -15.20
C LYS A 330 7.00 40.40 -15.52
N ASN A 331 5.82 40.97 -15.72
CA ASN A 331 5.67 42.40 -16.06
C ASN A 331 6.21 43.29 -14.92
N ALA A 332 5.93 42.92 -13.64
CA ALA A 332 6.46 43.66 -12.48
C ALA A 332 7.99 43.56 -12.40
N LEU A 333 8.57 42.36 -12.65
CA LEU A 333 10.01 42.11 -12.52
C LEU A 333 10.86 42.61 -13.69
N GLN A 334 10.25 42.97 -14.85
CA GLN A 334 10.95 43.54 -16.00
C GLN A 334 11.14 45.05 -15.91
N GLY A 335 10.40 45.73 -14.99
CA GLY A 335 10.54 47.17 -14.72
C GLY A 335 11.35 47.43 -13.44
N ASP A 336 11.24 48.64 -12.88
CA ASP A 336 11.74 48.98 -11.59
C ASP A 336 10.86 48.28 -10.52
N PHE A 337 11.28 47.09 -10.10
CA PHE A 337 10.51 46.27 -9.18
C PHE A 337 10.61 46.80 -7.76
N HIS A 338 9.46 47.16 -7.19
CA HIS A 338 9.29 47.44 -5.78
C HIS A 338 8.19 46.54 -5.22
N LEU A 339 8.48 45.82 -4.14
CA LEU A 339 7.56 44.85 -3.54
C LEU A 339 6.20 45.49 -3.18
N ASP A 340 6.23 46.74 -2.67
CA ASP A 340 5.04 47.49 -2.29
C ASP A 340 4.10 47.81 -3.46
N THR A 341 4.61 47.76 -4.69
CA THR A 341 3.80 48.01 -5.91
C THR A 341 3.16 46.76 -6.44
N LEU A 342 3.53 45.57 -5.94
CA LEU A 342 2.96 44.31 -6.40
C LEU A 342 1.54 44.12 -5.84
N ALA A 343 0.57 44.02 -6.75
CA ALA A 343 -0.82 43.82 -6.38
C ALA A 343 -0.98 42.57 -5.50
N VAL A 344 -1.80 42.68 -4.45
CA VAL A 344 -2.07 41.61 -3.48
C VAL A 344 -3.25 40.72 -3.93
N ALA A 345 -4.36 41.36 -4.31
CA ALA A 345 -5.62 40.65 -4.61
C ALA A 345 -5.53 39.50 -5.62
N PRO A 346 -4.72 39.54 -6.70
CA PRO A 346 -4.61 38.42 -7.62
C PRO A 346 -3.98 37.16 -7.01
N PHE A 347 -3.24 37.30 -5.90
CA PHE A 347 -2.52 36.20 -5.23
C PHE A 347 -3.28 35.64 -4.04
N GLU A 348 -4.33 36.31 -3.57
CA GLU A 348 -5.24 35.76 -2.58
C GLU A 348 -5.87 34.47 -3.12
N ASP A 349 -5.93 33.44 -2.30
CA ASP A 349 -6.48 32.13 -2.66
C ASP A 349 -5.85 31.46 -3.92
N SER A 350 -4.67 31.93 -4.35
CA SER A 350 -3.97 31.39 -5.51
C SER A 350 -3.13 30.15 -5.21
N GLY A 351 -2.85 29.88 -3.95
CA GLY A 351 -1.91 28.87 -3.52
C GLY A 351 -0.43 29.25 -3.68
N VAL A 352 -0.11 30.43 -4.21
CA VAL A 352 1.28 30.94 -4.30
C VAL A 352 1.79 31.20 -2.90
N LEU A 353 2.95 30.60 -2.56
CA LEU A 353 3.61 30.77 -1.26
C LEU A 353 4.70 31.83 -1.31
N ARG A 354 5.51 31.81 -2.38
CA ARG A 354 6.62 32.74 -2.59
C ARG A 354 7.09 32.73 -4.05
N PHE A 355 7.88 33.72 -4.40
CA PHE A 355 8.71 33.69 -5.60
C PHE A 355 10.11 34.26 -5.30
N TYR A 356 11.06 33.90 -6.16
CA TYR A 356 12.45 34.38 -6.09
C TYR A 356 13.14 34.21 -7.44
N LEU A 357 14.29 34.86 -7.61
CA LEU A 357 15.06 34.87 -8.84
C LEU A 357 16.40 34.16 -8.67
N CYS A 358 16.79 33.39 -9.68
CA CYS A 358 18.10 32.79 -9.80
C CYS A 358 18.79 33.24 -11.09
N ASN A 359 20.13 33.18 -11.10
CA ASN A 359 20.91 33.28 -12.32
C ASN A 359 20.96 31.95 -13.07
N ASN A 360 21.62 31.92 -14.24
CA ASN A 360 21.78 30.70 -15.06
C ASN A 360 22.66 29.61 -14.43
N GLN A 361 23.42 29.93 -13.40
CA GLN A 361 24.24 28.99 -12.62
C GLN A 361 23.47 28.40 -11.43
N GLY A 362 22.26 28.89 -11.18
CA GLY A 362 21.40 28.45 -10.11
C GLY A 362 21.56 29.19 -8.79
N ASP A 363 22.40 30.23 -8.76
CA ASP A 363 22.54 31.06 -7.57
C ASP A 363 21.32 31.96 -7.42
N GLN A 364 20.74 32.00 -6.22
CA GLN A 364 19.64 32.89 -5.89
C GLN A 364 20.13 34.32 -5.80
N ILE A 365 19.63 35.17 -6.68
CA ILE A 365 20.04 36.58 -6.85
C ILE A 365 19.03 37.57 -6.30
N SER A 366 17.96 37.10 -5.69
CA SER A 366 16.97 37.94 -4.99
C SER A 366 16.66 37.37 -3.62
N SER A 367 16.05 38.17 -2.76
CA SER A 367 15.35 37.69 -1.58
C SER A 367 14.21 36.76 -1.97
N ASN A 368 13.73 35.95 -1.02
CA ASN A 368 12.41 35.35 -1.15
C ASN A 368 11.34 36.41 -0.92
N PHE A 369 10.37 36.47 -1.80
CA PHE A 369 9.17 37.28 -1.63
C PHE A 369 8.03 36.35 -1.23
N ASN A 370 7.73 36.28 0.05
CA ASN A 370 6.75 35.38 0.66
C ASN A 370 5.38 36.05 0.68
N PHE A 371 4.33 35.30 0.26
CA PHE A 371 2.94 35.72 0.39
C PHE A 371 2.32 35.11 1.63
N THR A 372 2.03 35.92 2.64
CA THR A 372 1.53 35.48 3.95
C THR A 372 0.52 36.47 4.47
N GLU A 373 -0.63 35.99 4.93
CA GLU A 373 -1.70 36.82 5.53
C GLU A 373 -2.12 38.01 4.63
N GLY A 374 -2.27 37.75 3.33
CA GLY A 374 -2.67 38.77 2.35
C GLY A 374 -1.66 39.89 2.13
N ARG A 375 -0.38 39.65 2.35
CA ARG A 375 0.68 40.62 2.09
C ARG A 375 1.99 39.95 1.64
N TRP A 376 2.78 40.69 0.92
CA TRP A 376 4.12 40.30 0.51
C TRP A 376 5.15 40.69 1.59
N LEU A 377 6.04 39.75 1.94
CA LEU A 377 7.13 39.95 2.89
C LEU A 377 8.44 39.49 2.25
N GLU A 378 9.48 40.34 2.39
CA GLU A 378 10.82 40.05 1.92
C GLU A 378 11.61 39.27 2.97
N ASP A 379 12.33 38.22 2.53
CA ASP A 379 13.23 37.42 3.38
C ASP A 379 14.52 37.09 2.60
N ALA A 380 15.64 37.64 3.05
CA ALA A 380 16.94 37.47 2.42
C ALA A 380 17.71 36.21 2.89
N ALA A 381 17.14 35.37 3.75
CA ALA A 381 17.85 34.25 4.37
C ALA A 381 18.49 33.27 3.39
N GLN A 382 17.95 33.16 2.18
CA GLN A 382 18.42 32.22 1.13
C GLN A 382 19.15 32.94 -0.03
N PHE A 383 19.39 34.21 0.06
CA PHE A 383 20.17 34.95 -0.93
C PHE A 383 21.56 34.32 -1.12
N GLY A 384 21.94 34.04 -2.36
CA GLY A 384 23.21 33.38 -2.69
C GLY A 384 23.18 31.82 -2.60
N PHE A 385 22.08 31.20 -2.19
CA PHE A 385 21.97 29.74 -2.22
C PHE A 385 21.94 29.25 -3.66
N ASN A 386 22.56 28.10 -3.93
CA ASN A 386 22.56 27.50 -5.26
C ASN A 386 21.52 26.38 -5.36
N TRP A 387 20.64 26.47 -6.34
CA TRP A 387 19.54 25.54 -6.61
C TRP A 387 19.75 24.69 -7.88
N ALA A 388 20.91 24.78 -8.56
CA ALA A 388 21.18 24.09 -9.81
C ALA A 388 21.05 22.56 -9.73
N TRP A 389 21.20 21.97 -8.55
CA TRP A 389 21.06 20.54 -8.30
C TRP A 389 19.60 20.05 -8.29
N ARG A 390 18.63 20.95 -8.23
CA ARG A 390 17.21 20.61 -8.26
C ARG A 390 16.75 20.23 -9.67
N PRO A 391 15.97 19.11 -9.83
CA PRO A 391 15.53 18.66 -11.16
C PRO A 391 14.82 19.72 -12.00
N TYR A 392 13.94 20.50 -11.40
CA TYR A 392 13.17 21.55 -12.08
C TYR A 392 14.05 22.67 -12.64
N PHE A 393 15.25 22.86 -12.10
CA PHE A 393 16.19 23.88 -12.58
C PHE A 393 16.94 23.43 -13.83
N TYR A 394 17.65 22.30 -13.78
CA TYR A 394 18.40 21.80 -14.95
C TYR A 394 17.48 21.29 -16.08
N GLN A 395 16.25 20.82 -15.75
CA GLN A 395 15.26 20.48 -16.75
C GLN A 395 14.81 21.72 -17.54
N LEU A 396 14.62 22.87 -16.88
CA LEU A 396 14.32 24.13 -17.54
C LEU A 396 15.44 24.52 -18.52
N LEU A 397 16.69 24.50 -18.06
CA LEU A 397 17.84 24.83 -18.90
C LEU A 397 17.98 23.89 -20.11
N ALA A 398 17.73 22.59 -19.91
CA ALA A 398 17.78 21.60 -20.97
C ALA A 398 16.69 21.82 -22.04
N LEU A 399 15.51 22.26 -21.64
CA LEU A 399 14.40 22.56 -22.56
C LEU A 399 14.65 23.78 -23.43
N GLU A 400 15.45 24.74 -22.98
CA GLU A 400 15.74 25.99 -23.70
C GLU A 400 16.62 25.78 -24.92
N SER A 401 17.45 24.74 -24.94
CA SER A 401 18.22 24.36 -26.13
C SER A 401 17.34 23.93 -27.32
N ALA A 402 16.04 23.74 -27.11
CA ALA A 402 15.06 23.35 -28.12
C ALA A 402 14.06 24.49 -28.45
N LYS A 403 14.52 25.58 -29.06
CA LYS A 403 13.80 26.67 -29.77
C LYS A 403 12.35 27.09 -29.40
N ASP A 404 11.79 26.69 -28.25
CA ASP A 404 10.44 27.05 -27.80
C ASP A 404 10.46 27.96 -26.57
N SER A 405 10.08 29.19 -26.75
CA SER A 405 10.31 30.31 -25.82
C SER A 405 9.39 30.42 -24.58
N TYR A 406 8.50 29.48 -24.30
CA TYR A 406 7.60 29.54 -23.13
C TYR A 406 7.41 28.17 -22.49
N ARG A 407 8.40 27.70 -21.76
CA ARG A 407 8.24 26.45 -21.04
C ARG A 407 8.24 26.68 -19.52
N LEU A 408 7.17 26.23 -18.90
CA LEU A 408 7.00 26.11 -17.47
C LEU A 408 7.39 24.71 -17.06
N VAL A 409 8.37 24.55 -16.17
CA VAL A 409 8.72 23.29 -15.57
C VAL A 409 8.18 23.26 -14.16
N THR A 410 7.56 22.12 -13.77
CA THR A 410 6.98 21.93 -12.45
C THR A 410 7.75 20.82 -11.71
N SER A 411 8.15 21.08 -10.47
CA SER A 411 8.78 20.07 -9.61
C SER A 411 7.80 18.96 -9.22
N GLU A 412 8.32 17.82 -8.74
CA GLU A 412 7.56 16.93 -7.88
C GLU A 412 7.21 17.64 -6.57
N ARG A 413 6.26 17.08 -5.80
CA ARG A 413 5.96 17.58 -4.45
C ARG A 413 7.15 17.38 -3.54
N TYR A 414 7.44 18.38 -2.74
CA TYR A 414 8.45 18.31 -1.68
C TYR A 414 7.99 19.09 -0.45
N ARG A 415 8.58 18.77 0.71
CA ARG A 415 8.35 19.53 1.94
C ARG A 415 9.28 20.71 1.97
N ASP A 416 8.73 21.92 2.08
CA ASP A 416 9.49 23.16 2.18
C ASP A 416 10.25 23.23 3.52
N PHE A 417 11.54 23.55 3.45
CA PHE A 417 12.41 23.58 4.64
C PHE A 417 12.02 24.64 5.67
N ASN A 418 11.43 25.75 5.23
CA ASN A 418 11.13 26.88 6.11
C ASN A 418 9.74 26.79 6.72
N THR A 419 8.75 26.34 5.96
CA THR A 419 7.35 26.35 6.37
C THR A 419 6.81 24.98 6.74
N ASP A 420 7.60 23.91 6.50
CA ASP A 420 7.19 22.50 6.64
C ASP A 420 5.93 22.13 5.82
N ARG A 421 5.48 22.99 4.92
CA ARG A 421 4.33 22.75 4.02
C ARG A 421 4.76 21.94 2.80
N LEU A 422 3.85 21.09 2.30
CA LEU A 422 4.04 20.44 1.01
C LEU A 422 3.83 21.46 -0.10
N CYS A 423 4.82 21.58 -0.99
CA CYS A 423 4.79 22.52 -2.09
C CYS A 423 5.34 21.92 -3.39
N LYS A 424 5.17 22.65 -4.48
CA LYS A 424 5.82 22.45 -5.76
C LYS A 424 6.46 23.75 -6.19
N THR A 425 7.56 23.67 -6.93
CA THR A 425 8.17 24.83 -7.58
C THR A 425 7.84 24.83 -9.07
N LEU A 426 7.35 25.98 -9.53
CA LEU A 426 7.31 26.31 -10.94
C LEU A 426 8.58 27.07 -11.31
N SER A 427 9.26 26.66 -12.36
CA SER A 427 10.44 27.36 -12.87
C SER A 427 10.22 27.79 -14.31
N LEU A 428 10.58 29.00 -14.60
CA LEU A 428 10.48 29.58 -15.95
C LEU A 428 11.56 30.65 -16.16
N ARG A 429 11.91 30.87 -17.41
CA ARG A 429 12.84 31.94 -17.76
C ARG A 429 12.14 33.29 -17.75
N LEU A 430 12.71 34.25 -17.02
CA LEU A 430 12.24 35.63 -17.01
C LEU A 430 12.87 36.42 -18.19
N ASP A 431 14.19 36.29 -18.35
CA ASP A 431 14.99 36.90 -19.43
C ASP A 431 16.29 36.10 -19.67
N HIS A 432 17.26 36.64 -20.39
CA HIS A 432 18.52 35.95 -20.74
C HIS A 432 19.39 35.58 -19.52
N GLU A 433 19.24 36.28 -18.41
CA GLU A 433 20.10 36.12 -17.22
C GLU A 433 19.35 35.59 -16.01
N ARG A 434 18.01 35.77 -15.96
CA ARG A 434 17.20 35.50 -14.77
C ARG A 434 16.18 34.39 -15.00
N ILE A 435 16.08 33.52 -14.01
CA ILE A 435 15.09 32.46 -13.90
C ILE A 435 14.17 32.80 -12.73
N LEU A 436 12.87 32.83 -12.97
CA LEU A 436 11.83 33.01 -11.97
C LEU A 436 11.41 31.64 -11.43
N LEU A 437 11.43 31.51 -10.10
CA LEU A 437 10.93 30.36 -9.37
C LEU A 437 9.75 30.78 -8.49
N ILE A 438 8.68 29.97 -8.54
CA ILE A 438 7.45 30.24 -7.78
C ILE A 438 7.06 28.96 -7.04
N ASP A 439 7.04 29.05 -5.72
CA ASP A 439 6.57 27.94 -4.89
C ASP A 439 5.07 28.06 -4.65
N ILE A 440 4.36 26.97 -4.90
CA ILE A 440 2.90 26.85 -4.72
C ILE A 440 2.59 25.72 -3.75
N ALA A 441 1.56 25.90 -2.93
CA ALA A 441 1.07 24.88 -2.01
C ALA A 441 0.57 23.65 -2.78
N ALA A 442 0.99 22.46 -2.36
CA ALA A 442 0.70 21.21 -3.10
C ALA A 442 -0.76 20.80 -3.08
N GLU A 443 -1.56 21.30 -2.18
CA GLU A 443 -3.01 21.09 -2.10
C GLU A 443 -3.78 21.70 -3.28
N TRP A 444 -3.18 22.67 -3.97
CA TRP A 444 -3.75 23.35 -5.14
C TRP A 444 -3.35 22.71 -6.49
N THR A 445 -2.49 21.69 -6.44
CA THR A 445 -1.93 21.01 -7.63
C THR A 445 -2.15 19.50 -7.54
#